data_a748e0c415cf8071740d758c7756999b
#
_entry.id   a748e0c415cf8071740d758c7756999b
#
_cell.length_a   1.000
_cell.length_b   1.000
_cell.length_c   1.000
_cell.angle_alpha   90.00
_cell.angle_beta   90.00
_cell.angle_gamma   90.00
#
_symmetry.space_group_name_H-M   'P 1'
#
loop_
_entity.id
_entity.type
_entity.pdbx_description
1 polymer ?
#
loop_
_entity_poly.entity_id
_entity_poly.type
_entity_poly.pdbx_seq_one_letter_code
_entity_poly.pdbx_strand_id
1 'polypeptide(L)'
;MMNIEIKKMTSSHIGEIARLEKECFSSPWSEDGLKSELDNNFARFFVAFSGDKIAGYIGSHNVLGEVYITNVAVFPEFRRKGVGKALVEFLANEMKAENAEFVTLEVRRSNQNAIFLYEKCGFQKVGERRNFYEKPIEDAILMTYYIK
;
A
#
# COMPACT_ATOMS: atom_id res chain seq x y z
N MET A 1 4.70 22.81 5.10
CA MET A 1 5.00 21.38 5.21
C MET A 1 3.76 20.65 5.70
N MET A 2 3.39 19.56 5.04
CA MET A 2 2.22 18.76 5.42
C MET A 2 2.54 17.91 6.65
N ASN A 3 1.65 17.94 7.64
CA ASN A 3 1.77 17.11 8.82
C ASN A 3 0.92 15.84 8.63
N ILE A 4 1.57 14.69 8.52
CA ILE A 4 0.91 13.41 8.25
C ILE A 4 0.94 12.56 9.52
N GLU A 5 -0.24 12.07 9.91
CA GLU A 5 -0.39 11.12 11.01
C GLU A 5 -0.90 9.81 10.45
N ILE A 6 -0.28 8.69 10.84
CA ILE A 6 -0.65 7.37 10.34
C ILE A 6 -1.21 6.53 11.48
N LYS A 7 -2.38 5.95 11.24
CA LYS A 7 -3.10 5.14 12.24
C LYS A 7 -3.57 3.83 11.60
N LYS A 8 -3.78 2.84 12.45
CA LYS A 8 -4.38 1.58 12.02
C LYS A 8 -5.79 1.83 11.47
N MET A 9 -6.13 1.16 10.36
CA MET A 9 -7.46 1.26 9.75
C MET A 9 -8.53 0.73 10.71
N THR A 10 -9.63 1.49 10.82
CA THR A 10 -10.80 1.09 11.60
C THR A 10 -12.05 1.11 10.73
N SER A 11 -13.17 0.61 11.29
CA SER A 11 -14.43 0.56 10.54
C SER A 11 -14.91 1.95 10.09
N SER A 12 -14.57 3.01 10.83
CA SER A 12 -14.97 4.36 10.47
C SER A 12 -14.25 4.89 9.22
N HIS A 13 -13.16 4.26 8.79
CA HIS A 13 -12.39 4.69 7.62
C HIS A 13 -12.83 4.01 6.33
N ILE A 14 -13.60 2.92 6.42
CA ILE A 14 -13.89 2.02 5.29
C ILE A 14 -14.56 2.74 4.11
N GLY A 15 -15.57 3.57 4.39
CA GLY A 15 -16.30 4.28 3.32
C GLY A 15 -15.39 5.17 2.48
N GLU A 16 -14.53 5.95 3.14
CA GLU A 16 -13.59 6.83 2.45
C GLU A 16 -12.51 6.05 1.69
N ILE A 17 -12.00 4.98 2.28
CA ILE A 17 -11.01 4.13 1.62
C ILE A 17 -11.61 3.47 0.38
N ALA A 18 -12.86 2.99 0.46
CA ALA A 18 -13.54 2.42 -0.71
C ALA A 18 -13.70 3.46 -1.83
N ARG A 19 -13.99 4.71 -1.48
CA ARG A 19 -14.07 5.81 -2.45
C ARG A 19 -12.70 6.04 -3.11
N LEU A 20 -11.64 6.05 -2.30
CA LEU A 20 -10.27 6.21 -2.79
C LEU A 20 -9.89 5.09 -3.77
N GLU A 21 -10.25 3.84 -3.44
CA GLU A 21 -10.01 2.69 -4.31
C GLU A 21 -10.64 2.86 -5.69
N LYS A 22 -11.89 3.35 -5.73
CA LYS A 22 -12.59 3.59 -6.99
C LYS A 22 -11.92 4.67 -7.82
N GLU A 23 -11.32 5.67 -7.19
CA GLU A 23 -10.61 6.73 -7.91
C GLU A 23 -9.27 6.26 -8.46
N CYS A 24 -8.61 5.30 -7.80
CA CYS A 24 -7.23 4.94 -8.10
C CYS A 24 -7.08 3.67 -8.94
N PHE A 25 -8.05 2.74 -8.88
CA PHE A 25 -7.86 1.40 -9.43
C PHE A 25 -9.03 0.97 -10.30
N SER A 26 -8.71 0.21 -11.37
CA SER A 26 -9.71 -0.36 -12.28
C SER A 26 -10.47 -1.52 -11.65
N SER A 27 -9.88 -2.17 -10.64
CA SER A 27 -10.49 -3.27 -9.90
C SER A 27 -10.42 -2.95 -8.40
N PRO A 28 -11.26 -2.00 -7.94
CA PRO A 28 -11.17 -1.52 -6.56
C PRO A 28 -11.70 -2.52 -5.55
N TRP A 29 -11.16 -2.47 -4.33
CA TRP A 29 -11.73 -3.18 -3.20
C TRP A 29 -13.10 -2.58 -2.87
N SER A 30 -14.06 -3.45 -2.56
CA SER A 30 -15.38 -3.04 -2.07
C SER A 30 -15.32 -2.73 -0.59
N GLU A 31 -16.36 -2.06 -0.08
CA GLU A 31 -16.50 -1.85 1.36
C GLU A 31 -16.53 -3.18 2.12
N ASP A 32 -17.25 -4.18 1.60
CA ASP A 32 -17.31 -5.49 2.23
C ASP A 32 -15.95 -6.17 2.25
N GLY A 33 -15.19 -6.06 1.17
CA GLY A 33 -13.83 -6.59 1.11
C GLY A 33 -12.91 -5.95 2.14
N LEU A 34 -12.98 -4.62 2.26
CA LEU A 34 -12.18 -3.89 3.24
C LEU A 34 -12.62 -4.22 4.68
N LYS A 35 -13.92 -4.36 4.91
CA LYS A 35 -14.45 -4.74 6.23
C LYS A 35 -13.92 -6.09 6.68
N SER A 36 -13.86 -7.06 5.77
CA SER A 36 -13.38 -8.40 6.11
C SER A 36 -11.93 -8.39 6.58
N GLU A 37 -11.15 -7.40 6.15
CA GLU A 37 -9.76 -7.27 6.57
C GLU A 37 -9.62 -6.84 8.03
N LEU A 38 -10.64 -6.20 8.61
CA LEU A 38 -10.59 -5.83 10.02
C LEU A 38 -10.53 -7.05 10.94
N ASP A 39 -11.08 -8.18 10.50
CA ASP A 39 -11.12 -9.42 11.25
C ASP A 39 -10.04 -10.42 10.81
N ASN A 40 -9.21 -10.04 9.85
CA ASN A 40 -8.14 -10.88 9.34
C ASN A 40 -6.87 -10.67 10.17
N ASN A 41 -6.43 -11.69 10.89
CA ASN A 41 -5.26 -11.61 11.75
C ASN A 41 -3.96 -11.33 10.99
N PHE A 42 -3.92 -11.63 9.69
CA PHE A 42 -2.74 -11.37 8.85
C PHE A 42 -2.73 -9.95 8.29
N ALA A 43 -3.87 -9.25 8.32
CA ALA A 43 -3.98 -7.92 7.71
C ALA A 43 -3.22 -6.86 8.49
N ARG A 44 -2.53 -5.98 7.76
CA ARG A 44 -1.81 -4.82 8.30
C ARG A 44 -2.18 -3.63 7.41
N PHE A 45 -3.26 -2.95 7.76
CA PHE A 45 -3.80 -1.83 7.00
C PHE A 45 -3.67 -0.55 7.83
N PHE A 46 -3.12 0.49 7.21
CA PHE A 46 -2.88 1.78 7.87
C PHE A 46 -3.39 2.92 7.02
N VAL A 47 -3.85 3.98 7.69
CA VAL A 47 -4.47 5.14 7.05
C VAL A 47 -3.67 6.38 7.41
N ALA A 48 -3.37 7.19 6.42
CA ALA A 48 -2.66 8.47 6.59
C ALA A 48 -3.66 9.60 6.62
N PHE A 49 -3.50 10.48 7.62
CA PHE A 49 -4.33 11.67 7.79
C PHE A 49 -3.51 12.94 7.59
N SER A 50 -4.15 13.92 6.97
CA SER A 50 -3.67 15.29 6.97
C SER A 50 -4.72 16.10 7.73
N GLY A 51 -4.42 16.45 8.99
CA GLY A 51 -5.44 16.97 9.88
C GLY A 51 -6.50 15.92 10.15
N ASP A 52 -7.76 16.24 9.88
CA ASP A 52 -8.88 15.31 10.06
C ASP A 52 -9.30 14.62 8.75
N LYS A 53 -8.59 14.87 7.65
CA LYS A 53 -8.89 14.28 6.34
C LYS A 53 -8.00 13.08 6.07
N ILE A 54 -8.59 12.03 5.51
CA ILE A 54 -7.84 10.89 5.02
C ILE A 54 -7.10 11.31 3.74
N ALA A 55 -5.78 11.15 3.75
CA ALA A 55 -4.94 11.47 2.60
C ALA A 55 -4.63 10.25 1.74
N GLY A 56 -4.56 9.06 2.36
CA GLY A 56 -4.24 7.83 1.66
C GLY A 56 -4.25 6.64 2.59
N TYR A 57 -3.93 5.47 2.05
CA TYR A 57 -3.83 4.27 2.86
C TYR A 57 -2.88 3.26 2.25
N ILE A 58 -2.46 2.30 3.07
CA ILE A 58 -1.68 1.14 2.63
C ILE A 58 -2.30 -0.11 3.22
N GLY A 59 -2.44 -1.14 2.38
CA GLY A 59 -2.93 -2.44 2.80
C GLY A 59 -1.86 -3.50 2.57
N SER A 60 -1.76 -4.44 3.51
CA SER A 60 -0.80 -5.54 3.41
C SER A 60 -1.25 -6.72 4.24
N HIS A 61 -0.63 -7.87 3.98
CA HIS A 61 -0.78 -9.07 4.78
C HIS A 61 0.59 -9.54 5.25
N ASN A 62 0.69 -9.90 6.51
CA ASN A 62 1.89 -10.52 7.07
C ASN A 62 1.56 -11.98 7.40
N VAL A 63 2.08 -12.90 6.59
CA VAL A 63 1.87 -14.34 6.78
C VAL A 63 3.21 -14.95 7.14
N LEU A 64 3.38 -15.26 8.42
CA LEU A 64 4.61 -15.92 8.94
C LEU A 64 5.88 -15.12 8.59
N GLY A 65 5.81 -13.80 8.61
CA GLY A 65 6.96 -12.93 8.35
C GLY A 65 7.14 -12.55 6.89
N GLU A 66 6.34 -13.09 5.99
CA GLU A 66 6.34 -12.73 4.57
C GLU A 66 5.25 -11.70 4.34
N VAL A 67 5.62 -10.46 4.13
CA VAL A 67 4.67 -9.35 4.03
C VAL A 67 4.44 -8.99 2.57
N TYR A 68 3.18 -8.95 2.19
CA TYR A 68 2.78 -8.60 0.83
C TYR A 68 1.90 -7.35 0.86
N ILE A 69 2.35 -6.29 0.18
CA ILE A 69 1.55 -5.07 0.04
C ILE A 69 0.51 -5.30 -1.04
N THR A 70 -0.76 -5.16 -0.68
CA THR A 70 -1.88 -5.32 -1.62
C THR A 70 -2.15 -4.02 -2.38
N ASN A 71 -2.17 -2.90 -1.67
CA ASN A 71 -2.51 -1.60 -2.25
C ASN A 71 -1.81 -0.46 -1.53
N VAL A 72 -1.41 0.55 -2.31
CA VAL A 72 -1.01 1.86 -1.78
C VAL A 72 -1.76 2.89 -2.61
N ALA A 73 -2.53 3.76 -1.97
CA ALA A 73 -3.33 4.75 -2.68
C ALA A 73 -3.32 6.08 -1.94
N VAL A 74 -3.26 7.17 -2.70
CA VAL A 74 -3.25 8.54 -2.18
C VAL A 74 -4.27 9.35 -2.96
N PHE A 75 -5.14 10.09 -2.25
CA PHE A 75 -6.10 10.96 -2.92
C PHE A 75 -5.37 11.98 -3.79
N PRO A 76 -5.93 12.36 -4.96
CA PRO A 76 -5.26 13.27 -5.89
C PRO A 76 -4.78 14.56 -5.26
N GLU A 77 -5.58 15.16 -4.37
CA GLU A 77 -5.22 16.43 -3.74
C GLU A 77 -4.05 16.33 -2.77
N PHE A 78 -3.67 15.12 -2.38
CA PHE A 78 -2.54 14.90 -1.47
C PHE A 78 -1.33 14.26 -2.14
N ARG A 79 -1.36 14.10 -3.46
CA ARG A 79 -0.23 13.52 -4.20
C ARG A 79 0.95 14.48 -4.26
N ARG A 80 2.15 13.93 -4.47
CA ARG A 80 3.43 14.66 -4.55
C ARG A 80 3.76 15.42 -3.28
N LYS A 81 3.26 14.93 -2.14
CA LYS A 81 3.50 15.56 -0.82
C LYS A 81 4.10 14.57 0.16
N GLY A 82 4.56 13.43 -0.34
CA GLY A 82 5.24 12.44 0.49
C GLY A 82 4.34 11.47 1.24
N VAL A 83 3.04 11.45 0.98
CA VAL A 83 2.10 10.57 1.68
C VAL A 83 2.39 9.09 1.38
N GLY A 84 2.56 8.75 0.11
CA GLY A 84 2.85 7.37 -0.28
C GLY A 84 4.15 6.87 0.34
N LYS A 85 5.18 7.69 0.30
CA LYS A 85 6.48 7.35 0.91
C LYS A 85 6.33 7.14 2.42
N ALA A 86 5.60 8.04 3.09
CA ALA A 86 5.38 7.94 4.53
C ALA A 86 4.66 6.64 4.90
N LEU A 87 3.64 6.25 4.10
CA LEU A 87 2.90 5.02 4.32
C LEU A 87 3.79 3.78 4.17
N VAL A 88 4.59 3.74 3.10
CA VAL A 88 5.48 2.60 2.84
C VAL A 88 6.56 2.50 3.92
N GLU A 89 7.15 3.61 4.31
CA GLU A 89 8.15 3.63 5.40
C GLU A 89 7.56 3.24 6.73
N PHE A 90 6.35 3.70 7.02
CA PHE A 90 5.64 3.32 8.24
C PHE A 90 5.41 1.81 8.29
N LEU A 91 4.90 1.23 7.19
CA LEU A 91 4.69 -0.21 7.14
C LEU A 91 6.00 -0.97 7.32
N ALA A 92 7.05 -0.57 6.64
CA ALA A 92 8.35 -1.25 6.76
C ALA A 92 8.84 -1.24 8.20
N ASN A 93 8.70 -0.11 8.91
CA ASN A 93 9.11 0.00 10.30
C ASN A 93 8.25 -0.87 11.23
N GLU A 94 6.93 -0.91 10.99
CA GLU A 94 6.04 -1.77 11.76
C GLU A 94 6.37 -3.26 11.54
N MET A 95 6.72 -3.63 10.32
CA MET A 95 7.07 -5.01 10.00
C MET A 95 8.43 -5.40 10.57
N LYS A 96 9.37 -4.46 10.66
CA LYS A 96 10.64 -4.69 11.38
C LYS A 96 10.36 -4.98 12.85
N ALA A 97 9.45 -4.23 13.46
CA ALA A 97 9.06 -4.43 14.85
C ALA A 97 8.39 -5.79 15.07
N GLU A 98 7.71 -6.31 14.05
CA GLU A 98 7.11 -7.65 14.07
C GLU A 98 8.11 -8.75 13.70
N ASN A 99 9.37 -8.39 13.44
CA ASN A 99 10.42 -9.34 13.11
C ASN A 99 10.18 -10.08 11.78
N ALA A 100 9.55 -9.39 10.82
CA ALA A 100 9.27 -9.96 9.50
C ALA A 100 10.55 -10.18 8.68
N GLU A 101 10.45 -11.05 7.67
CA GLU A 101 11.57 -11.40 6.79
C GLU A 101 11.74 -10.36 5.70
N PHE A 102 10.64 -10.00 5.03
CA PHE A 102 10.66 -9.07 3.91
C PHE A 102 9.27 -8.46 3.66
N VAL A 103 9.27 -7.38 2.88
CA VAL A 103 8.03 -6.78 2.35
C VAL A 103 8.14 -6.80 0.82
N THR A 104 7.12 -7.34 0.15
CA THR A 104 7.12 -7.47 -1.30
C THR A 104 5.85 -6.89 -1.91
N LEU A 105 5.91 -6.54 -3.18
CA LEU A 105 4.76 -5.99 -3.91
C LEU A 105 4.92 -6.22 -5.40
N GLU A 106 3.78 -6.06 -6.11
CA GLU A 106 3.77 -5.99 -7.57
C GLU A 106 3.32 -4.58 -7.96
N VAL A 107 3.94 -4.03 -9.00
CA VAL A 107 3.60 -2.71 -9.52
C VAL A 107 3.58 -2.77 -11.04
N ARG A 108 2.64 -2.04 -11.68
CA ARG A 108 2.57 -2.00 -13.14
C ARG A 108 3.90 -1.48 -13.70
N ARG A 109 4.40 -2.14 -14.73
CA ARG A 109 5.65 -1.74 -15.40
C ARG A 109 5.62 -0.27 -15.81
N SER A 110 4.48 0.23 -16.27
CA SER A 110 4.34 1.62 -16.72
C SER A 110 4.30 2.64 -15.58
N ASN A 111 4.08 2.20 -14.33
CA ASN A 111 3.95 3.10 -13.19
C ASN A 111 5.33 3.48 -12.64
N GLN A 112 6.07 4.29 -13.42
CA GLN A 112 7.43 4.67 -13.10
C GLN A 112 7.51 5.49 -11.81
N ASN A 113 6.51 6.32 -11.53
CA ASN A 113 6.49 7.12 -10.31
C ASN A 113 6.45 6.23 -9.07
N ALA A 114 5.62 5.18 -9.10
CA ALA A 114 5.53 4.24 -7.98
C ALA A 114 6.82 3.42 -7.85
N ILE A 115 7.36 2.93 -8.96
CA ILE A 115 8.61 2.18 -8.95
C ILE A 115 9.71 3.01 -8.30
N PHE A 116 9.82 4.28 -8.70
CA PHE A 116 10.81 5.21 -8.16
C PHE A 116 10.63 5.43 -6.65
N LEU A 117 9.38 5.58 -6.23
CA LEU A 117 9.04 5.73 -4.81
C LEU A 117 9.51 4.50 -4.01
N TYR A 118 9.21 3.30 -4.51
CA TYR A 118 9.61 2.08 -3.81
C TYR A 118 11.12 1.92 -3.76
N GLU A 119 11.82 2.27 -4.84
CA GLU A 119 13.28 2.25 -4.84
C GLU A 119 13.85 3.18 -3.77
N LYS A 120 13.27 4.36 -3.62
CA LYS A 120 13.69 5.31 -2.57
C LYS A 120 13.44 4.76 -1.16
N CYS A 121 12.46 3.88 -1.00
CA CYS A 121 12.17 3.25 0.28
C CYS A 121 13.03 1.99 0.52
N GLY A 122 13.95 1.67 -0.38
CA GLY A 122 14.85 0.53 -0.22
C GLY A 122 14.39 -0.75 -0.89
N PHE A 123 13.31 -0.72 -1.67
CA PHE A 123 12.86 -1.88 -2.43
C PHE A 123 13.74 -2.09 -3.65
N GLN A 124 13.94 -3.35 -4.02
CA GLN A 124 14.72 -3.76 -5.17
C GLN A 124 13.84 -4.55 -6.12
N LYS A 125 14.05 -4.36 -7.42
CA LYS A 125 13.42 -5.20 -8.43
C LYS A 125 13.99 -6.61 -8.32
N VAL A 126 13.12 -7.61 -8.13
CA VAL A 126 13.54 -9.01 -7.99
C VAL A 126 12.97 -9.90 -9.08
N GLY A 127 12.05 -9.41 -9.92
CA GLY A 127 11.47 -10.20 -11.00
C GLY A 127 10.36 -9.48 -11.70
N GLU A 128 9.69 -10.21 -12.59
CA GLU A 128 8.56 -9.72 -13.36
C GLU A 128 7.51 -10.83 -13.46
N ARG A 129 6.25 -10.41 -13.54
CA ARG A 129 5.14 -11.33 -13.85
C ARG A 129 4.50 -10.85 -15.14
N ARG A 130 4.59 -11.65 -16.19
CA ARG A 130 4.04 -11.30 -17.49
C ARG A 130 2.50 -11.31 -17.44
N ASN A 131 1.88 -10.27 -18.03
CA ASN A 131 0.43 -10.14 -18.16
C ASN A 131 -0.33 -10.29 -16.83
N PHE A 132 0.28 -9.82 -15.74
CA PHE A 132 -0.27 -9.94 -14.40
C PHE A 132 -1.54 -9.09 -14.22
N TYR A 133 -1.51 -7.87 -14.75
CA TYR A 133 -2.63 -6.94 -14.64
C TYR A 133 -3.59 -7.07 -15.81
N GLU A 134 -4.86 -6.81 -15.52
CA GLU A 134 -5.91 -6.69 -16.53
C GLU A 134 -6.41 -5.25 -16.54
N LYS A 135 -7.06 -4.82 -17.62
CA LYS A 135 -7.74 -3.52 -17.74
C LYS A 135 -6.82 -2.31 -17.49
N PRO A 136 -5.75 -2.09 -18.23
CA PRO A 136 -5.27 -2.88 -19.38
C PRO A 136 -4.36 -4.02 -18.96
N ILE A 137 -4.12 -4.95 -19.89
CA ILE A 137 -3.17 -6.04 -19.69
C ILE A 137 -1.78 -5.43 -19.66
N GLU A 138 -1.03 -5.78 -18.62
CA GLU A 138 0.31 -5.24 -18.41
C GLU A 138 1.12 -6.15 -17.52
N ASP A 139 2.44 -6.16 -17.73
CA ASP A 139 3.36 -6.88 -16.85
C ASP A 139 3.48 -6.18 -15.50
N ALA A 140 3.73 -6.96 -14.46
CA ALA A 140 4.08 -6.45 -13.15
C ALA A 140 5.59 -6.52 -12.94
N ILE A 141 6.12 -5.50 -12.28
CA ILE A 141 7.46 -5.54 -11.71
C ILE A 141 7.32 -6.01 -10.27
N LEU A 142 8.11 -7.01 -9.89
CA LEU A 142 8.15 -7.51 -8.53
C LEU A 142 9.25 -6.78 -7.77
N MET A 143 8.90 -6.18 -6.63
CA MET A 143 9.87 -5.44 -5.83
C MET A 143 9.83 -5.91 -4.38
N THR A 144 10.99 -6.00 -3.75
CA THR A 144 11.11 -6.51 -2.39
C THR A 144 12.05 -5.66 -1.56
N TYR A 145 11.65 -5.43 -0.32
CA TYR A 145 12.48 -4.82 0.71
C TYR A 145 12.83 -5.92 1.72
N TYR A 146 14.10 -6.25 1.84
CA TYR A 146 14.55 -7.31 2.74
C TYR A 146 14.81 -6.72 4.13
N ILE A 147 14.17 -7.29 5.14
CA ILE A 147 14.38 -6.92 6.53
C ILE A 147 15.49 -7.78 7.14
N LYS A 148 15.53 -9.04 6.74
CA LYS A 148 16.54 -10.00 7.19
C LYS A 148 17.34 -10.60 6.06
#